data_f10a4188a1de7a9404edb65c281a8db6
#
_entry.id   f10a4188a1de7a9404edb65c281a8db6
#
_cell.length_a   1.000
_cell.length_b   1.000
_cell.length_c   1.000
_cell.angle_alpha   90.00
_cell.angle_beta   90.00
_cell.angle_gamma   90.00
#
_symmetry.space_group_name_H-M   'P 1'
#
loop_
_entity.id
_entity.type
_entity.pdbx_description
1 polymer ?
#
loop_
_entity_poly.entity_id
_entity_poly.type
_entity_poly.pdbx_seq_one_letter_code
_entity_poly.pdbx_strand_id
1 'polypeptide(L)'
;FFSSRRRHTRLQGDWSSDVCSSDLLVELEIRETLDKYDFPGIDVPVVPGSALLALEALTENPTIKRGDNKWVDKIYQLMDDVDSYIPTPERDTDKPFLMAVEDVFSITGRGTVATGRVERGTVKVGDVVELIGLKPTKPVTVTGLEMFQKTLEESVAGDNVGVLLRGVQKTDVERGMVLAKPGSITPHTKFEAQVYVLTKDEGGRHTPFFPGYRPQFYVRTTDVTGKIESFRADDDSATQMVMPGDRIKMIVELIQPIAIENGMRFAIREGGRTVGAGVVSKILSE
;
A
#
# COMPACT_ATOMS: atom_id res chain seq x y z
N PHE A 1 -12.47 -3.85 3.72
CA PHE A 1 -13.19 -5.00 3.10
C PHE A 1 -13.17 -6.18 4.07
N PHE A 2 -14.18 -6.31 4.93
CA PHE A 2 -14.40 -7.51 5.74
C PHE A 2 -15.54 -8.31 5.13
N SER A 3 -15.24 -9.43 4.47
CA SER A 3 -16.20 -10.44 4.08
C SER A 3 -16.34 -11.45 5.20
N SER A 4 -17.36 -11.30 6.04
CA SER A 4 -17.79 -12.33 6.99
C SER A 4 -18.74 -13.27 6.28
N ARG A 5 -18.29 -14.48 5.93
CA ARG A 5 -19.18 -15.58 5.55
C ARG A 5 -19.88 -16.12 6.80
N ARG A 6 -21.02 -15.55 7.19
CA ARG A 6 -22.00 -16.24 8.03
C ARG A 6 -23.11 -16.81 7.15
N ARG A 7 -23.38 -18.11 7.29
CA ARG A 7 -24.50 -18.79 6.66
C ARG A 7 -25.78 -18.13 7.15
N HIS A 8 -26.54 -17.51 6.25
CA HIS A 8 -27.86 -17.01 6.52
C HIS A 8 -28.83 -18.18 6.52
N THR A 9 -29.34 -18.57 7.68
CA THR A 9 -30.63 -19.27 7.81
C THR A 9 -31.73 -18.30 7.41
N ARG A 10 -32.50 -18.63 6.37
CA ARG A 10 -33.66 -17.86 5.95
C ARG A 10 -34.66 -17.82 7.11
N LEU A 11 -34.82 -16.68 7.75
CA LEU A 11 -36.01 -16.28 8.45
C LEU A 11 -36.82 -15.41 7.50
N GLN A 12 -37.93 -15.95 6.99
CA GLN A 12 -38.98 -15.21 6.29
C GLN A 12 -39.68 -14.34 7.32
N GLY A 13 -39.33 -13.07 7.41
CA GLY A 13 -39.98 -12.04 8.19
C GLY A 13 -40.27 -10.86 7.32
N ASP A 14 -41.46 -10.33 7.42
CA ASP A 14 -41.99 -9.19 6.70
C ASP A 14 -41.18 -7.94 7.02
N TRP A 15 -40.43 -7.43 6.03
CA TRP A 15 -39.49 -6.30 6.17
C TRP A 15 -40.19 -4.96 5.87
N SER A 16 -41.31 -4.71 6.52
CA SER A 16 -41.99 -3.41 6.41
C SER A 16 -41.74 -2.57 7.66
N SER A 17 -41.01 -1.47 7.45
CA SER A 17 -41.10 -0.19 8.16
C SER A 17 -40.45 0.04 9.53
N ASP A 18 -39.56 -0.77 10.06
CA ASP A 18 -38.79 -0.35 11.25
C ASP A 18 -37.30 -0.59 11.04
N VAL A 19 -36.46 0.43 11.36
CA VAL A 19 -35.03 0.21 11.57
C VAL A 19 -34.93 -0.90 12.59
N CYS A 20 -34.51 -2.07 12.15
CA CYS A 20 -34.51 -3.24 13.02
C CYS A 20 -33.58 -2.97 14.20
N SER A 21 -34.00 -3.33 15.40
CA SER A 21 -33.16 -3.16 16.61
C SER A 21 -31.76 -3.77 16.45
N SER A 22 -31.63 -4.78 15.60
CA SER A 22 -30.34 -5.37 15.20
C SER A 22 -29.46 -4.42 14.37
N ASP A 23 -30.03 -3.58 13.52
CA ASP A 23 -29.27 -2.64 12.69
C ASP A 23 -28.69 -1.51 13.55
N LEU A 24 -29.45 -1.04 14.53
CA LEU A 24 -28.98 -0.06 15.52
C LEU A 24 -27.85 -0.62 16.40
N LEU A 25 -27.96 -1.89 16.79
CA LEU A 25 -26.89 -2.54 17.57
C LEU A 25 -25.61 -2.69 16.74
N VAL A 26 -25.73 -3.08 15.47
CA VAL A 26 -24.58 -3.19 14.56
C VAL A 26 -23.94 -1.81 14.32
N GLU A 27 -24.74 -0.76 14.13
CA GLU A 27 -24.22 0.60 14.01
C GLU A 27 -23.46 1.03 15.26
N LEU A 28 -23.99 0.76 16.45
CA LEU A 28 -23.34 1.08 17.71
C LEU A 28 -22.01 0.35 17.86
N GLU A 29 -21.97 -0.96 17.57
CA GLU A 29 -20.73 -1.75 17.61
C GLU A 29 -19.67 -1.24 16.62
N ILE A 30 -20.10 -0.80 15.42
CA ILE A 30 -19.19 -0.18 14.44
C ILE A 30 -18.60 1.12 14.99
N ARG A 31 -19.44 2.00 15.58
CA ARG A 31 -19.01 3.28 16.15
C ARG A 31 -18.04 3.08 17.32
N GLU A 32 -18.36 2.17 18.25
CA GLU A 32 -17.46 1.80 19.34
C GLU A 32 -16.13 1.22 18.85
N THR A 33 -16.17 0.45 17.77
CA THR A 33 -14.96 -0.12 17.15
C THR A 33 -14.11 0.99 16.53
N LEU A 34 -14.72 1.96 15.83
CA LEU A 34 -14.02 3.10 15.26
C LEU A 34 -13.34 3.93 16.34
N ASP A 35 -14.06 4.25 17.42
CA ASP A 35 -13.51 4.99 18.57
C ASP A 35 -12.33 4.25 19.22
N LYS A 36 -12.40 2.92 19.33
CA LYS A 36 -11.32 2.10 19.85
C LYS A 36 -10.03 2.18 19.01
N TYR A 37 -10.15 2.50 17.74
CA TYR A 37 -9.02 2.67 16.81
C TYR A 37 -8.71 4.14 16.51
N ASP A 38 -9.15 5.06 17.38
CA ASP A 38 -8.91 6.51 17.27
C ASP A 38 -9.52 7.16 16.01
N PHE A 39 -10.60 6.58 15.48
CA PHE A 39 -11.43 7.23 14.46
C PHE A 39 -12.66 7.89 15.14
N PRO A 40 -13.16 9.02 14.60
CA PRO A 40 -14.31 9.71 15.18
C PRO A 40 -15.62 8.96 14.93
N GLY A 41 -15.85 7.86 15.65
CA GLY A 41 -16.97 6.93 15.43
C GLY A 41 -18.35 7.59 15.50
N ILE A 42 -18.51 8.66 16.29
CA ILE A 42 -19.78 9.40 16.38
C ILE A 42 -20.05 10.21 15.11
N ASP A 43 -18.99 10.81 14.53
CA ASP A 43 -19.13 11.76 13.42
C ASP A 43 -19.11 11.08 12.04
N VAL A 44 -18.61 9.85 11.95
CA VAL A 44 -18.55 9.09 10.71
C VAL A 44 -19.96 8.80 10.19
N PRO A 45 -20.30 9.18 8.94
CA PRO A 45 -21.56 8.80 8.32
C PRO A 45 -21.69 7.27 8.21
N VAL A 46 -22.82 6.74 8.62
CA VAL A 46 -23.15 5.31 8.47
C VAL A 46 -24.37 5.18 7.57
N VAL A 47 -24.22 4.44 6.48
CA VAL A 47 -25.28 4.25 5.48
C VAL A 47 -25.76 2.81 5.53
N PRO A 48 -26.86 2.51 6.23
CA PRO A 48 -27.45 1.18 6.21
C PRO A 48 -28.11 0.91 4.85
N GLY A 49 -27.81 -0.24 4.24
CA GLY A 49 -28.34 -0.59 2.93
C GLY A 49 -28.10 -2.05 2.54
N SER A 50 -28.70 -2.48 1.45
CA SER A 50 -28.50 -3.80 0.85
C SER A 50 -27.90 -3.67 -0.54
N ALA A 51 -26.61 -3.98 -0.67
CA ALA A 51 -25.94 -4.02 -1.96
C ALA A 51 -26.55 -5.05 -2.92
N LEU A 52 -27.04 -6.19 -2.39
CA LEU A 52 -27.69 -7.23 -3.20
C LEU A 52 -28.97 -6.71 -3.83
N LEU A 53 -29.87 -6.12 -3.03
CA LEU A 53 -31.15 -5.61 -3.54
C LEU A 53 -30.95 -4.41 -4.50
N ALA A 54 -29.92 -3.59 -4.30
CA ALA A 54 -29.55 -2.55 -5.25
C ALA A 54 -29.05 -3.14 -6.57
N LEU A 55 -28.22 -4.17 -6.52
CA LEU A 55 -27.71 -4.87 -7.71
C LEU A 55 -28.83 -5.58 -8.49
N GLU A 56 -29.72 -6.28 -7.80
CA GLU A 56 -30.88 -6.93 -8.43
C GLU A 56 -31.76 -5.91 -9.13
N ALA A 57 -32.10 -4.80 -8.46
CA ALA A 57 -32.91 -3.73 -9.06
C ALA A 57 -32.27 -3.12 -10.32
N LEU A 58 -30.94 -2.86 -10.29
CA LEU A 58 -30.20 -2.33 -11.44
C LEU A 58 -30.03 -3.36 -12.56
N THR A 59 -30.01 -4.65 -12.23
CA THR A 59 -29.97 -5.74 -13.23
C THR A 59 -31.30 -5.87 -13.96
N GLU A 60 -32.42 -5.74 -13.23
CA GLU A 60 -33.76 -5.74 -13.81
C GLU A 60 -34.04 -4.48 -14.63
N ASN A 61 -33.63 -3.31 -14.12
CA ASN A 61 -33.79 -2.03 -14.78
C ASN A 61 -32.53 -1.16 -14.67
N PRO A 62 -31.63 -1.19 -15.70
CA PRO A 62 -30.41 -0.39 -15.70
C PRO A 62 -30.63 1.14 -15.77
N THR A 63 -31.87 1.59 -15.98
CA THR A 63 -32.22 3.02 -16.12
C THR A 63 -32.75 3.66 -14.84
N ILE A 64 -32.73 2.95 -13.70
CA ILE A 64 -33.15 3.47 -12.41
C ILE A 64 -32.40 4.76 -12.08
N LYS A 65 -33.13 5.79 -11.71
CA LYS A 65 -32.59 7.08 -11.27
C LYS A 65 -32.72 7.23 -9.77
N ARG A 66 -32.06 8.24 -9.24
CA ARG A 66 -32.21 8.64 -7.84
C ARG A 66 -33.68 8.95 -7.54
N GLY A 67 -34.22 8.38 -6.47
CA GLY A 67 -35.63 8.48 -6.06
C GLY A 67 -36.51 7.33 -6.51
N ASP A 68 -36.09 6.49 -7.46
CA ASP A 68 -36.90 5.41 -8.01
C ASP A 68 -36.86 4.13 -7.18
N ASN A 69 -35.75 3.92 -6.45
CA ASN A 69 -35.55 2.70 -5.65
C ASN A 69 -34.73 2.97 -4.39
N LYS A 70 -35.29 2.63 -3.22
CA LYS A 70 -34.68 2.90 -1.92
C LYS A 70 -33.27 2.32 -1.72
N TRP A 71 -32.99 1.16 -2.33
CA TRP A 71 -31.69 0.50 -2.17
C TRP A 71 -30.62 1.13 -3.08
N VAL A 72 -31.01 1.51 -4.28
CA VAL A 72 -30.15 2.29 -5.20
C VAL A 72 -29.89 3.67 -4.62
N ASP A 73 -30.89 4.30 -3.98
CA ASP A 73 -30.71 5.59 -3.31
C ASP A 73 -29.70 5.54 -2.17
N LYS A 74 -29.62 4.40 -1.46
CA LYS A 74 -28.57 4.19 -0.44
C LYS A 74 -27.16 4.15 -1.04
N ILE A 75 -27.00 3.67 -2.27
CA ILE A 75 -25.70 3.75 -2.96
C ILE A 75 -25.37 5.20 -3.33
N TYR A 76 -26.36 5.95 -3.82
CA TYR A 76 -26.17 7.39 -4.06
C TYR A 76 -25.83 8.14 -2.79
N GLN A 77 -26.53 7.87 -1.68
CA GLN A 77 -26.23 8.47 -0.38
C GLN A 77 -24.79 8.16 0.05
N LEU A 78 -24.36 6.89 -0.07
CA LEU A 78 -22.99 6.50 0.25
C LEU A 78 -21.95 7.30 -0.56
N MET A 79 -22.20 7.50 -1.86
CA MET A 79 -21.30 8.29 -2.71
C MET A 79 -21.28 9.76 -2.31
N ASP A 80 -22.44 10.36 -2.00
CA ASP A 80 -22.51 11.74 -1.50
C ASP A 80 -21.75 11.89 -0.16
N ASP A 81 -21.90 10.94 0.75
CA ASP A 81 -21.21 10.95 2.05
C ASP A 81 -19.69 10.79 1.86
N VAL A 82 -19.25 9.93 0.93
CA VAL A 82 -17.83 9.80 0.57
C VAL A 82 -17.28 11.12 0.04
N ASP A 83 -17.98 11.76 -0.89
CA ASP A 83 -17.52 13.00 -1.52
C ASP A 83 -17.50 14.19 -0.54
N SER A 84 -18.42 14.22 0.44
CA SER A 84 -18.54 15.32 1.39
C SER A 84 -17.71 15.13 2.67
N TYR A 85 -17.59 13.90 3.15
CA TYR A 85 -16.95 13.59 4.43
C TYR A 85 -15.45 13.31 4.31
N ILE A 86 -15.01 12.62 3.24
CA ILE A 86 -13.60 12.27 3.07
C ILE A 86 -12.83 13.46 2.48
N PRO A 87 -11.88 14.06 3.24
CA PRO A 87 -11.10 15.16 2.73
C PRO A 87 -10.18 14.70 1.59
N THR A 88 -9.99 15.55 0.60
CA THR A 88 -8.99 15.31 -0.45
C THR A 88 -7.60 15.27 0.19
N PRO A 89 -6.83 14.19 0.03
CA PRO A 89 -5.52 14.08 0.64
C PRO A 89 -4.55 15.11 0.05
N GLU A 90 -3.72 15.69 0.90
CA GLU A 90 -2.61 16.54 0.46
C GLU A 90 -1.60 15.69 -0.34
N ARG A 91 -1.14 16.22 -1.45
CA ARG A 91 -0.18 15.56 -2.33
C ARG A 91 1.21 16.18 -2.15
N ASP A 92 2.20 15.36 -1.90
CA ASP A 92 3.62 15.75 -1.74
C ASP A 92 4.26 16.14 -3.08
N THR A 93 3.75 17.17 -3.75
CA THR A 93 4.21 17.60 -5.09
C THR A 93 5.55 18.33 -5.07
N ASP A 94 5.91 18.98 -3.95
CA ASP A 94 7.11 19.81 -3.82
C ASP A 94 8.38 18.99 -3.59
N LYS A 95 8.26 17.72 -3.22
CA LYS A 95 9.38 16.81 -3.03
C LYS A 95 9.95 16.33 -4.38
N PRO A 96 11.22 15.89 -4.42
CA PRO A 96 11.78 15.26 -5.62
C PRO A 96 10.93 14.06 -6.07
N PHE A 97 10.68 13.97 -7.38
CA PHE A 97 9.91 12.87 -7.97
C PHE A 97 10.45 11.50 -7.57
N LEU A 98 9.53 10.61 -7.20
CA LEU A 98 9.82 9.20 -6.96
C LEU A 98 8.57 8.35 -7.26
N MET A 99 8.77 7.30 -8.05
CA MET A 99 7.76 6.30 -8.39
C MET A 99 8.34 4.91 -8.24
N ALA A 100 7.69 4.04 -7.47
CA ALA A 100 8.05 2.63 -7.39
C ALA A 100 7.49 1.89 -8.62
N VAL A 101 8.34 1.06 -9.26
CA VAL A 101 7.94 0.24 -10.41
C VAL A 101 7.16 -0.98 -9.92
N GLU A 102 5.91 -1.13 -10.36
CA GLU A 102 5.02 -2.25 -10.04
C GLU A 102 5.00 -3.29 -11.15
N ASP A 103 4.95 -2.84 -12.40
CA ASP A 103 4.97 -3.73 -13.57
C ASP A 103 5.67 -3.08 -14.77
N VAL A 104 6.07 -3.91 -15.75
CA VAL A 104 6.84 -3.46 -16.92
C VAL A 104 6.30 -4.09 -18.18
N PHE A 105 5.92 -3.25 -19.13
CA PHE A 105 5.42 -3.65 -20.44
C PHE A 105 6.33 -3.17 -21.57
N SER A 106 6.26 -3.85 -22.70
CA SER A 106 6.88 -3.39 -23.93
C SER A 106 5.79 -3.14 -24.96
N ILE A 107 5.76 -1.93 -25.50
CA ILE A 107 4.85 -1.57 -26.59
C ILE A 107 5.65 -1.52 -27.89
N THR A 108 5.28 -2.38 -28.85
CA THR A 108 5.94 -2.45 -30.15
C THR A 108 5.94 -1.08 -30.84
N GLY A 109 7.12 -0.60 -31.22
CA GLY A 109 7.31 0.70 -31.88
C GLY A 109 7.25 1.93 -30.95
N ARG A 110 6.91 1.78 -29.65
CA ARG A 110 6.87 2.88 -28.68
C ARG A 110 7.96 2.80 -27.63
N GLY A 111 8.28 1.61 -27.13
CA GLY A 111 9.34 1.40 -26.14
C GLY A 111 8.88 0.66 -24.90
N THR A 112 9.58 0.84 -23.79
CA THR A 112 9.32 0.22 -22.51
C THR A 112 8.44 1.13 -21.66
N VAL A 113 7.39 0.56 -21.05
CA VAL A 113 6.49 1.26 -20.11
C VAL A 113 6.69 0.66 -18.74
N ALA A 114 7.00 1.49 -17.77
CA ALA A 114 6.98 1.15 -16.34
C ALA A 114 5.69 1.71 -15.73
N THR A 115 4.93 0.87 -15.03
CA THR A 115 3.74 1.31 -14.31
C THR A 115 3.99 1.34 -12.83
N GLY A 116 3.32 2.24 -12.14
CA GLY A 116 3.39 2.35 -10.69
C GLY A 116 2.67 3.58 -10.17
N ARG A 117 2.71 3.71 -8.86
CA ARG A 117 2.19 4.90 -8.18
C ARG A 117 3.31 5.91 -7.97
N VAL A 118 3.05 7.16 -8.30
CA VAL A 118 3.92 8.27 -7.91
C VAL A 118 3.81 8.48 -6.40
N GLU A 119 4.89 8.21 -5.67
CA GLU A 119 4.92 8.34 -4.21
C GLU A 119 5.01 9.81 -3.79
N ARG A 120 5.82 10.60 -4.52
CA ARG A 120 6.05 12.03 -4.27
C ARG A 120 6.54 12.75 -5.51
N GLY A 121 6.42 14.07 -5.48
CA GLY A 121 6.91 14.95 -6.54
C GLY A 121 6.04 14.95 -7.78
N THR A 122 6.60 15.50 -8.83
CA THR A 122 5.97 15.64 -10.15
C THR A 122 6.96 15.21 -11.23
N VAL A 123 6.46 14.56 -12.29
CA VAL A 123 7.22 14.20 -13.48
C VAL A 123 6.50 14.68 -14.73
N LYS A 124 7.25 15.17 -15.71
CA LYS A 124 6.72 15.67 -16.99
C LYS A 124 7.28 14.88 -18.17
N VAL A 125 6.56 14.91 -19.27
CA VAL A 125 7.06 14.40 -20.53
C VAL A 125 8.30 15.22 -20.94
N GLY A 126 9.39 14.52 -21.26
CA GLY A 126 10.70 15.12 -21.57
C GLY A 126 11.69 15.09 -20.42
N ASP A 127 11.24 14.86 -19.19
CA ASP A 127 12.13 14.79 -18.05
C ASP A 127 13.12 13.63 -18.16
N VAL A 128 14.32 13.84 -17.63
CA VAL A 128 15.30 12.79 -17.39
C VAL A 128 15.16 12.35 -15.95
N VAL A 129 14.91 11.05 -15.75
CA VAL A 129 14.83 10.40 -14.44
C VAL A 129 15.89 9.31 -14.35
N GLU A 130 16.18 8.84 -13.15
CA GLU A 130 17.05 7.69 -12.92
C GLU A 130 16.25 6.47 -12.57
N LEU A 131 16.62 5.34 -13.20
CA LEU A 131 16.17 4.00 -12.85
C LEU A 131 17.15 3.44 -11.82
N ILE A 132 16.67 3.15 -10.60
CA ILE A 132 17.50 2.90 -9.42
C ILE A 132 17.06 1.62 -8.71
N GLY A 133 18.02 0.85 -8.19
CA GLY A 133 17.82 -0.37 -7.42
C GLY A 133 18.03 -1.63 -8.26
N LEU A 134 18.32 -2.76 -7.61
CA LEU A 134 18.55 -4.11 -8.16
C LEU A 134 19.68 -4.20 -9.20
N LYS A 135 19.81 -3.20 -10.05
CA LYS A 135 20.82 -3.05 -11.14
C LYS A 135 21.54 -1.72 -11.03
N PRO A 136 22.66 -1.54 -11.75
CA PRO A 136 23.33 -0.24 -11.80
C PRO A 136 22.39 0.88 -12.23
N THR A 137 22.44 2.01 -11.54
CA THR A 137 21.65 3.21 -11.83
C THR A 137 21.84 3.66 -13.26
N LYS A 138 20.73 3.94 -13.97
CA LYS A 138 20.73 4.34 -15.37
C LYS A 138 19.82 5.54 -15.60
N PRO A 139 20.31 6.63 -16.23
CA PRO A 139 19.43 7.73 -16.63
C PRO A 139 18.54 7.30 -17.79
N VAL A 140 17.28 7.70 -17.75
CA VAL A 140 16.24 7.38 -18.75
C VAL A 140 15.39 8.62 -19.02
N THR A 141 14.87 8.74 -20.25
CA THR A 141 14.02 9.88 -20.60
C THR A 141 12.56 9.44 -20.63
N VAL A 142 11.71 10.21 -19.99
CA VAL A 142 10.24 10.06 -20.03
C VAL A 142 9.74 10.60 -21.36
N THR A 143 9.15 9.74 -22.20
CA THR A 143 8.65 10.13 -23.52
C THR A 143 7.13 10.17 -23.60
N GLY A 144 6.45 9.72 -22.57
CA GLY A 144 5.00 9.78 -22.46
C GLY A 144 4.52 9.35 -21.09
N LEU A 145 3.39 9.87 -20.68
CA LEU A 145 2.68 9.54 -19.46
C LEU A 145 1.24 9.17 -19.82
N GLU A 146 0.72 8.09 -19.25
CA GLU A 146 -0.62 7.62 -19.54
C GLU A 146 -1.31 7.13 -18.25
N MET A 147 -2.54 7.58 -18.03
CA MET A 147 -3.38 7.14 -16.93
C MET A 147 -4.82 6.93 -17.43
N PHE A 148 -5.42 5.75 -17.16
CA PHE A 148 -6.76 5.40 -17.63
C PHE A 148 -6.98 5.61 -19.14
N GLN A 149 -6.00 5.21 -19.97
CA GLN A 149 -6.01 5.38 -21.44
C GLN A 149 -6.01 6.85 -21.91
N LYS A 150 -5.66 7.78 -21.04
CA LYS A 150 -5.48 9.19 -21.37
C LYS A 150 -4.01 9.56 -21.26
N THR A 151 -3.50 10.24 -22.28
CA THR A 151 -2.16 10.82 -22.25
C THR A 151 -2.15 12.05 -21.35
N LEU A 152 -1.08 12.18 -20.56
CA LEU A 152 -0.84 13.29 -19.65
C LEU A 152 0.43 14.03 -20.07
N GLU A 153 0.49 15.33 -19.81
CA GLU A 153 1.71 16.12 -19.94
C GLU A 153 2.58 16.02 -18.68
N GLU A 154 1.92 15.88 -17.53
CA GLU A 154 2.56 15.69 -16.23
C GLU A 154 1.78 14.71 -15.35
N SER A 155 2.46 14.10 -14.38
CA SER A 155 1.87 13.25 -13.35
C SER A 155 2.44 13.65 -11.99
N VAL A 156 1.59 13.62 -10.97
CA VAL A 156 1.89 14.13 -9.63
C VAL A 156 1.74 13.04 -8.57
N ALA A 157 2.26 13.32 -7.38
CA ALA A 157 2.13 12.44 -6.23
C ALA A 157 0.70 11.92 -6.05
N GLY A 158 0.55 10.61 -5.88
CA GLY A 158 -0.74 9.91 -5.73
C GLY A 158 -1.30 9.30 -7.02
N ASP A 159 -0.80 9.70 -8.20
CA ASP A 159 -1.27 9.15 -9.46
C ASP A 159 -0.72 7.73 -9.70
N ASN A 160 -1.57 6.85 -10.23
CA ASN A 160 -1.14 5.57 -10.80
C ASN A 160 -0.94 5.77 -12.31
N VAL A 161 0.29 5.70 -12.77
CA VAL A 161 0.66 6.11 -14.13
C VAL A 161 1.52 5.07 -14.83
N GLY A 162 1.35 4.94 -16.14
CA GLY A 162 2.28 4.28 -17.05
C GLY A 162 3.26 5.30 -17.61
N VAL A 163 4.55 5.11 -17.35
CA VAL A 163 5.64 5.98 -17.80
C VAL A 163 6.34 5.33 -18.96
N LEU A 164 6.25 5.93 -20.14
CA LEU A 164 6.95 5.49 -21.35
C LEU A 164 8.40 5.97 -21.30
N LEU A 165 9.33 5.01 -21.34
CA LEU A 165 10.75 5.25 -21.17
C LEU A 165 11.52 5.06 -22.48
N ARG A 166 12.44 5.96 -22.78
CA ARG A 166 13.40 5.84 -23.88
C ARG A 166 14.80 5.57 -23.33
N GLY A 167 15.56 4.75 -24.06
CA GLY A 167 16.95 4.42 -23.69
C GLY A 167 17.08 3.14 -22.84
N VAL A 168 15.96 2.44 -22.59
CA VAL A 168 15.93 1.18 -21.84
C VAL A 168 15.07 0.13 -22.55
N GLN A 169 15.48 -1.13 -22.41
CA GLN A 169 14.68 -2.29 -22.82
C GLN A 169 13.86 -2.81 -21.63
N LYS A 170 12.83 -3.62 -21.92
CA LYS A 170 12.03 -4.26 -20.88
C LYS A 170 12.88 -5.05 -19.87
N THR A 171 13.97 -5.68 -20.35
CA THR A 171 14.91 -6.44 -19.51
C THR A 171 15.76 -5.60 -18.58
N ASP A 172 15.85 -4.29 -18.81
CA ASP A 172 16.61 -3.37 -17.94
C ASP A 172 15.78 -2.94 -16.74
N VAL A 173 14.46 -2.95 -16.86
CA VAL A 173 13.51 -2.48 -15.83
C VAL A 173 12.89 -3.69 -15.16
N GLU A 174 12.88 -3.69 -13.83
CA GLU A 174 12.28 -4.75 -13.01
C GLU A 174 11.35 -4.16 -11.95
N ARG A 175 10.34 -4.94 -11.57
CA ARG A 175 9.52 -4.64 -10.40
C ARG A 175 10.42 -4.50 -9.17
N GLY A 176 10.18 -3.46 -8.37
CA GLY A 176 10.97 -3.17 -7.19
C GLY A 176 12.07 -2.14 -7.39
N MET A 177 12.42 -1.82 -8.65
CA MET A 177 13.20 -0.63 -8.94
C MET A 177 12.35 0.64 -8.75
N VAL A 178 13.00 1.80 -8.71
CA VAL A 178 12.30 3.10 -8.66
C VAL A 178 12.74 3.98 -9.81
N LEU A 179 11.82 4.81 -10.28
CA LEU A 179 12.12 5.98 -11.11
C LEU A 179 12.15 7.19 -10.19
N ALA A 180 13.24 7.94 -10.22
CA ALA A 180 13.42 9.09 -9.34
C ALA A 180 14.09 10.25 -10.04
N LYS A 181 13.93 11.46 -9.48
CA LYS A 181 14.69 12.63 -9.92
C LYS A 181 16.20 12.34 -9.75
N PRO A 182 17.05 12.67 -10.73
CA PRO A 182 18.48 12.39 -10.66
C PRO A 182 19.11 12.88 -9.35
N GLY A 183 19.88 11.98 -8.70
CA GLY A 183 20.58 12.26 -7.45
C GLY A 183 19.70 12.41 -6.20
N SER A 184 18.39 12.14 -6.28
CA SER A 184 17.48 12.31 -5.13
C SER A 184 17.40 11.12 -4.18
N ILE A 185 17.79 9.94 -4.65
CA ILE A 185 17.84 8.70 -3.86
C ILE A 185 18.96 7.81 -4.38
N THR A 186 19.57 7.02 -3.50
CA THR A 186 20.63 6.08 -3.83
C THR A 186 20.26 4.67 -3.41
N PRO A 187 20.75 3.62 -4.13
CA PRO A 187 20.53 2.25 -3.72
C PRO A 187 21.50 1.87 -2.59
N HIS A 188 21.01 1.10 -1.62
CA HIS A 188 21.79 0.66 -0.48
C HIS A 188 21.53 -0.82 -0.16
N THR A 189 22.52 -1.48 0.44
CA THR A 189 22.42 -2.87 0.87
C THR A 189 22.35 -3.00 2.39
N LYS A 190 22.82 -2.00 3.16
CA LYS A 190 22.94 -2.12 4.60
C LYS A 190 22.28 -0.97 5.34
N PHE A 191 21.49 -1.30 6.34
CA PHE A 191 20.77 -0.31 7.14
C PHE A 191 20.50 -0.80 8.56
N GLU A 192 20.27 0.15 9.46
CA GLU A 192 19.72 -0.09 10.79
C GLU A 192 18.23 0.20 10.78
N ALA A 193 17.45 -0.58 11.50
CA ALA A 193 16.01 -0.41 11.58
C ALA A 193 15.47 -0.71 12.97
N GLN A 194 14.40 -0.04 13.33
CA GLN A 194 13.54 -0.41 14.46
C GLN A 194 12.47 -1.37 13.97
N VAL A 195 12.29 -2.50 14.64
CA VAL A 195 11.40 -3.56 14.21
C VAL A 195 10.57 -4.06 15.39
N TYR A 196 9.29 -4.25 15.12
CA TYR A 196 8.38 -5.02 15.96
C TYR A 196 8.20 -6.42 15.38
N VAL A 197 8.43 -7.43 16.20
CA VAL A 197 8.28 -8.84 15.81
C VAL A 197 6.90 -9.31 16.21
N LEU A 198 6.08 -9.69 15.22
CA LEU A 198 4.70 -10.12 15.44
C LEU A 198 4.63 -11.38 16.31
N THR A 199 3.70 -11.38 17.24
CA THR A 199 3.35 -12.54 18.07
C THR A 199 2.61 -13.60 17.26
N LYS A 200 2.50 -14.81 17.82
CA LYS A 200 1.72 -15.90 17.21
C LYS A 200 0.25 -15.50 17.00
N ASP A 201 -0.34 -14.78 17.95
CA ASP A 201 -1.75 -14.38 17.89
C ASP A 201 -2.00 -13.31 16.82
N GLU A 202 -0.98 -12.53 16.47
CA GLU A 202 -0.98 -11.58 15.36
C GLU A 202 -0.65 -12.24 14.00
N GLY A 203 -0.54 -13.57 13.95
CA GLY A 203 -0.19 -14.34 12.75
C GLY A 203 1.30 -14.43 12.47
N GLY A 204 2.15 -13.99 13.40
CA GLY A 204 3.59 -14.02 13.32
C GLY A 204 4.22 -15.36 13.69
N ARG A 205 5.45 -15.32 14.19
CA ARG A 205 6.21 -16.50 14.62
C ARG A 205 5.80 -16.96 16.01
N HIS A 206 6.11 -18.23 16.31
CA HIS A 206 6.01 -18.80 17.65
C HIS A 206 7.39 -19.22 18.22
N THR A 207 8.45 -19.07 17.42
CA THR A 207 9.82 -19.43 17.79
C THR A 207 10.73 -18.20 17.71
N PRO A 208 11.73 -18.10 18.60
CA PRO A 208 12.74 -17.05 18.53
C PRO A 208 13.61 -17.18 17.28
N PHE A 209 14.33 -16.12 16.95
CA PHE A 209 15.38 -16.13 15.96
C PHE A 209 16.68 -15.50 16.48
N PHE A 210 17.77 -15.80 15.78
CA PHE A 210 19.14 -15.49 16.18
C PHE A 210 19.86 -14.68 15.09
N PRO A 211 21.00 -14.04 15.37
CA PRO A 211 21.84 -13.41 14.36
C PRO A 211 22.16 -14.40 13.22
N GLY A 212 22.16 -13.89 12.00
CA GLY A 212 22.31 -14.71 10.79
C GLY A 212 20.99 -15.20 10.19
N TYR A 213 19.84 -14.93 10.81
CA TYR A 213 18.53 -15.20 10.23
C TYR A 213 18.34 -14.43 8.91
N ARG A 214 17.77 -15.11 7.90
CA ARG A 214 17.65 -14.59 6.52
C ARG A 214 16.20 -14.60 6.02
N PRO A 215 15.35 -13.71 6.47
CA PRO A 215 13.99 -13.55 5.95
C PRO A 215 13.97 -12.72 4.67
N GLN A 216 12.77 -12.55 4.11
CA GLN A 216 12.49 -11.62 3.03
C GLN A 216 12.05 -10.27 3.60
N PHE A 217 12.65 -9.20 3.08
CA PHE A 217 12.31 -7.81 3.39
C PHE A 217 11.48 -7.24 2.25
N TYR A 218 10.25 -6.90 2.55
CA TYR A 218 9.31 -6.29 1.60
C TYR A 218 9.39 -4.78 1.72
N VAL A 219 9.97 -4.16 0.72
CA VAL A 219 10.21 -2.71 0.66
C VAL A 219 9.58 -2.18 -0.61
N ARG A 220 8.63 -1.25 -0.51
CA ARG A 220 7.83 -0.80 -1.66
C ARG A 220 7.23 -1.99 -2.43
N THR A 221 7.63 -2.16 -3.67
CA THR A 221 7.10 -3.19 -4.59
C THR A 221 8.01 -4.40 -4.73
N THR A 222 9.14 -4.44 -4.01
CA THR A 222 10.10 -5.55 -4.08
C THR A 222 10.17 -6.36 -2.80
N ASP A 223 10.62 -7.59 -2.95
CA ASP A 223 11.04 -8.46 -1.86
C ASP A 223 12.51 -8.87 -2.07
N VAL A 224 13.33 -8.63 -1.07
CA VAL A 224 14.76 -8.96 -1.10
C VAL A 224 15.13 -9.75 0.14
N THR A 225 15.86 -10.84 -0.05
CA THR A 225 16.44 -11.57 1.07
C THR A 225 17.50 -10.72 1.75
N GLY A 226 17.40 -10.60 3.08
CA GLY A 226 18.39 -9.91 3.87
C GLY A 226 18.86 -10.77 5.04
N LYS A 227 20.12 -10.62 5.41
CA LYS A 227 20.72 -11.22 6.60
C LYS A 227 20.62 -10.24 7.75
N ILE A 228 20.09 -10.66 8.88
CA ILE A 228 20.15 -9.89 10.12
C ILE A 228 21.52 -10.17 10.75
N GLU A 229 22.40 -9.16 10.76
CA GLU A 229 23.76 -9.32 11.30
C GLU A 229 23.78 -9.29 12.83
N SER A 230 23.07 -8.33 13.40
CA SER A 230 22.98 -8.13 14.84
C SER A 230 21.69 -7.43 15.22
N PHE A 231 21.34 -7.52 16.47
CA PHE A 231 20.23 -6.77 17.03
C PHE A 231 20.54 -6.33 18.48
N ARG A 232 19.83 -5.32 18.92
CA ARG A 232 19.84 -4.77 20.27
C ARG A 232 18.39 -4.60 20.73
N ALA A 233 18.19 -4.70 22.02
CA ALA A 233 16.91 -4.33 22.61
C ALA A 233 16.65 -2.82 22.44
N ASP A 234 15.44 -2.38 22.73
CA ASP A 234 15.02 -0.97 22.59
C ASP A 234 15.87 -0.02 23.48
N ASP A 235 16.37 -0.52 24.59
CA ASP A 235 17.29 0.16 25.51
C ASP A 235 18.77 0.11 25.11
N ASP A 236 19.09 -0.29 23.87
CA ASP A 236 20.41 -0.47 23.31
C ASP A 236 21.25 -1.59 23.95
N SER A 237 20.70 -2.38 24.86
CA SER A 237 21.38 -3.55 25.42
C SER A 237 21.59 -4.64 24.35
N ALA A 238 22.77 -5.28 24.39
CA ALA A 238 23.06 -6.38 23.46
C ALA A 238 22.17 -7.58 23.77
N THR A 239 21.46 -8.08 22.76
CA THR A 239 20.69 -9.31 22.87
C THR A 239 21.17 -10.33 21.84
N GLN A 240 21.12 -11.61 22.18
CA GLN A 240 21.53 -12.70 21.28
C GLN A 240 20.35 -13.45 20.69
N MET A 241 19.14 -13.12 21.14
CA MET A 241 17.92 -13.81 20.73
C MET A 241 16.77 -12.82 20.74
N VAL A 242 15.88 -12.94 19.77
CA VAL A 242 14.67 -12.14 19.64
C VAL A 242 13.45 -13.03 19.75
N MET A 243 12.52 -12.63 20.61
CA MET A 243 11.25 -13.32 20.83
C MET A 243 10.10 -12.66 20.04
N PRO A 244 9.07 -13.42 19.67
CA PRO A 244 7.82 -12.83 19.21
C PRO A 244 7.24 -11.84 20.24
N GLY A 245 6.87 -10.64 19.79
CA GLY A 245 6.40 -9.54 20.65
C GLY A 245 7.47 -8.50 21.00
N ASP A 246 8.75 -8.80 20.71
CA ASP A 246 9.83 -7.86 21.01
C ASP A 246 9.85 -6.66 20.07
N ARG A 247 10.27 -5.52 20.61
CA ARG A 247 10.74 -4.35 19.85
C ARG A 247 12.25 -4.30 19.91
N ILE A 248 12.89 -4.23 18.76
CA ILE A 248 14.33 -4.31 18.63
C ILE A 248 14.87 -3.34 17.60
N LYS A 249 16.14 -2.99 17.77
CA LYS A 249 16.95 -2.38 16.72
C LYS A 249 17.78 -3.47 16.05
N MET A 250 17.77 -3.56 14.74
CA MET A 250 18.56 -4.56 14.01
C MET A 250 19.38 -3.95 12.90
N ILE A 251 20.52 -4.57 12.62
CA ILE A 251 21.34 -4.28 11.44
C ILE A 251 21.06 -5.35 10.40
N VAL A 252 20.65 -4.89 9.23
CA VAL A 252 20.26 -5.73 8.09
C VAL A 252 21.21 -5.50 6.93
N GLU A 253 21.66 -6.57 6.31
CA GLU A 253 22.42 -6.60 5.07
C GLU A 253 21.60 -7.35 4.00
N LEU A 254 21.18 -6.63 2.97
CA LEU A 254 20.44 -7.18 1.84
C LEU A 254 21.37 -7.81 0.82
N ILE A 255 20.92 -8.85 0.14
CA ILE A 255 21.69 -9.52 -0.92
C ILE A 255 21.79 -8.70 -2.22
N GLN A 256 20.93 -7.68 -2.39
CA GLN A 256 20.90 -6.80 -3.54
C GLN A 256 20.65 -5.36 -3.10
N PRO A 257 21.21 -4.36 -3.79
CA PRO A 257 20.95 -2.98 -3.49
C PRO A 257 19.53 -2.58 -3.90
N ILE A 258 18.82 -1.89 -3.03
CA ILE A 258 17.50 -1.33 -3.31
C ILE A 258 17.43 0.13 -2.89
N ALA A 259 16.53 0.89 -3.50
CA ALA A 259 16.30 2.28 -3.15
C ALA A 259 15.64 2.38 -1.77
N ILE A 260 16.44 2.66 -0.74
CA ILE A 260 16.01 2.86 0.65
C ILE A 260 16.40 4.23 1.16
N GLU A 261 15.59 4.75 2.07
CA GLU A 261 15.85 6.01 2.77
C GLU A 261 15.40 5.94 4.23
N ASN A 262 15.91 6.84 5.05
CA ASN A 262 15.55 6.92 6.45
C ASN A 262 14.04 7.20 6.61
N GLY A 263 13.42 6.57 7.60
CA GLY A 263 11.98 6.67 7.85
C GLY A 263 11.11 5.74 7.00
N MET A 264 11.71 4.99 6.06
CA MET A 264 10.96 4.06 5.23
C MET A 264 10.47 2.86 6.03
N ARG A 265 9.20 2.50 5.83
CA ARG A 265 8.58 1.31 6.41
C ARG A 265 8.81 0.08 5.53
N PHE A 266 8.94 -1.06 6.18
CA PHE A 266 9.06 -2.34 5.51
C PHE A 266 8.41 -3.46 6.33
N ALA A 267 8.11 -4.58 5.68
CA ALA A 267 7.65 -5.79 6.33
C ALA A 267 8.70 -6.90 6.21
N ILE A 268 8.79 -7.74 7.23
CA ILE A 268 9.61 -8.95 7.24
C ILE A 268 8.69 -10.15 7.06
N ARG A 269 8.99 -11.00 6.09
CA ARG A 269 8.16 -12.17 5.78
C ARG A 269 9.00 -13.45 5.73
N GLU A 270 8.36 -14.53 6.13
CA GLU A 270 8.90 -15.89 6.06
C GLU A 270 7.80 -16.85 5.62
N GLY A 271 8.06 -17.64 4.58
CA GLY A 271 7.09 -18.63 4.09
C GLY A 271 5.72 -18.05 3.76
N GLY A 272 5.65 -16.81 3.24
CA GLY A 272 4.40 -16.12 2.90
C GLY A 272 3.67 -15.45 4.07
N ARG A 273 4.19 -15.55 5.32
CA ARG A 273 3.62 -14.89 6.50
C ARG A 273 4.43 -13.66 6.88
N THR A 274 3.77 -12.60 7.30
CA THR A 274 4.45 -11.45 7.89
C THR A 274 4.83 -11.79 9.33
N VAL A 275 6.12 -11.70 9.63
CA VAL A 275 6.69 -12.03 10.95
C VAL A 275 7.19 -10.80 11.71
N GLY A 276 7.25 -9.66 11.03
CA GLY A 276 7.63 -8.39 11.66
C GLY A 276 7.36 -7.22 10.74
N ALA A 277 7.36 -6.04 11.31
CA ALA A 277 7.28 -4.76 10.61
C ALA A 277 8.29 -3.79 11.21
N GLY A 278 8.90 -2.97 10.38
CA GLY A 278 9.93 -2.06 10.82
C GLY A 278 10.00 -0.76 10.06
N VAL A 279 10.84 0.13 10.58
CA VAL A 279 11.16 1.43 9.99
C VAL A 279 12.68 1.56 9.93
N VAL A 280 13.20 1.96 8.77
CA VAL A 280 14.63 2.25 8.59
C VAL A 280 15.01 3.46 9.41
N SER A 281 15.90 3.30 10.38
CA SER A 281 16.38 4.38 11.26
C SER A 281 17.64 5.05 10.69
N LYS A 282 18.50 4.26 10.07
CA LYS A 282 19.76 4.77 9.52
C LYS A 282 20.30 3.92 8.37
N ILE A 283 20.76 4.56 7.31
CA ILE A 283 21.52 3.91 6.23
C ILE A 283 22.97 3.74 6.68
N LEU A 284 23.50 2.52 6.52
CA LEU A 284 24.86 2.16 6.98
C LEU A 284 25.81 1.80 5.82
N SER A 285 25.31 1.75 4.59
CA SER A 285 26.13 1.34 3.46
C SER A 285 27.14 2.41 3.05
N GLU A 286 28.25 1.91 2.63
CA GLU A 286 29.31 2.65 1.94
C GLU A 286 28.83 3.22 0.62
#